data_54eaf8aa9e734465a6a2abdc9a2694e7
#
_entry.id   54eaf8aa9e734465a6a2abdc9a2694e7
#
_cell.length_a   1.000
_cell.length_b   1.000
_cell.length_c   1.000
_cell.angle_alpha   90.00
_cell.angle_beta   90.00
_cell.angle_gamma   90.00
#
_symmetry.space_group_name_H-M   'P 1'
#
loop_
_entity.id
_entity.type
_entity.pdbx_description
1 polymer ?
#
loop_
_entity_poly.entity_id
_entity_poly.type
_entity_poly.pdbx_seq_one_letter_code
_entity_poly.pdbx_strand_id
1 'polypeptide(L)'
;MKRVLASLAFLLAATAGFAQNRSDYDELMSKSRKARTTSTILVATGPVIAAGGIGTLLYGLIQSDIGDSRALYDNNGNFIGYEDKKYTTEIVIGAAGTLVGLGLALTSIHFSKKASELKREARGIKLNSSMENISIPGLQNGFVHNRARQFRVSLVIPLGS
;
A
#
# COMPACT_ATOMS: atom_id res chain seq x y z
N MET A 1 -24.49 -31.98 -35.84
CA MET A 1 -24.00 -32.24 -34.46
C MET A 1 -22.59 -31.75 -34.21
N LYS A 2 -21.56 -32.03 -35.04
CA LYS A 2 -20.17 -31.56 -34.80
C LYS A 2 -20.00 -30.05 -34.70
N ARG A 3 -20.74 -29.26 -35.47
CA ARG A 3 -20.67 -27.77 -35.43
C ARG A 3 -21.24 -27.18 -34.14
N VAL A 4 -22.27 -27.80 -33.57
CA VAL A 4 -22.88 -27.34 -32.29
C VAL A 4 -21.96 -27.63 -31.11
N LEU A 5 -21.29 -28.80 -31.11
CA LEU A 5 -20.29 -29.17 -30.12
C LEU A 5 -19.07 -28.20 -30.15
N ALA A 6 -18.62 -27.84 -31.34
CA ALA A 6 -17.50 -26.89 -31.48
C ALA A 6 -17.85 -25.49 -30.98
N SER A 7 -19.06 -25.01 -31.25
CA SER A 7 -19.51 -23.71 -30.73
C SER A 7 -19.70 -23.71 -29.21
N LEU A 8 -20.19 -24.83 -28.65
CA LEU A 8 -20.35 -24.98 -27.20
C LEU A 8 -18.97 -25.04 -26.49
N ALA A 9 -18.01 -25.78 -27.07
CA ALA A 9 -16.65 -25.84 -26.53
C ALA A 9 -15.95 -24.47 -26.58
N PHE A 10 -16.14 -23.71 -27.66
CA PHE A 10 -15.60 -22.35 -27.77
C PHE A 10 -16.23 -21.39 -26.74
N LEU A 11 -17.53 -21.52 -26.51
CA LEU A 11 -18.25 -20.70 -25.51
C LEU A 11 -17.77 -21.02 -24.09
N LEU A 12 -17.57 -22.29 -23.76
CA LEU A 12 -17.02 -22.73 -22.48
C LEU A 12 -15.57 -22.25 -22.27
N ALA A 13 -14.73 -22.35 -23.29
CA ALA A 13 -13.35 -21.86 -23.22
C ALA A 13 -13.29 -20.35 -23.03
N ALA A 14 -14.14 -19.59 -23.73
CA ALA A 14 -14.26 -18.14 -23.55
C ALA A 14 -14.70 -17.79 -22.12
N THR A 15 -15.74 -18.43 -21.58
CA THR A 15 -16.22 -18.15 -20.21
C THR A 15 -15.18 -18.50 -19.15
N ALA A 16 -14.42 -19.57 -19.32
CA ALA A 16 -13.33 -19.94 -18.40
C ALA A 16 -12.21 -18.89 -18.42
N GLY A 17 -11.80 -18.42 -19.58
CA GLY A 17 -10.81 -17.33 -19.71
C GLY A 17 -11.25 -16.03 -19.06
N PHE A 18 -12.53 -15.68 -19.15
CA PHE A 18 -13.10 -14.51 -18.49
C PHE A 18 -13.11 -14.62 -16.96
N ALA A 19 -13.46 -15.81 -16.45
CA ALA A 19 -13.50 -16.06 -15.00
C ALA A 19 -12.09 -15.95 -14.38
N GLN A 20 -11.10 -16.52 -15.04
CA GLN A 20 -9.70 -16.50 -14.58
C GLN A 20 -9.15 -15.08 -14.56
N ASN A 21 -9.40 -14.30 -15.61
CA ASN A 21 -8.92 -12.92 -15.72
C ASN A 21 -9.55 -11.98 -14.66
N ARG A 22 -10.81 -12.23 -14.30
CA ARG A 22 -11.49 -11.49 -13.23
C ARG A 22 -10.90 -11.82 -11.85
N SER A 23 -10.58 -13.09 -11.61
CA SER A 23 -9.93 -13.53 -10.37
C SER A 23 -8.57 -12.85 -10.18
N ASP A 24 -7.74 -12.80 -11.21
CA ASP A 24 -6.42 -12.19 -11.16
C ASP A 24 -6.50 -10.67 -10.92
N TYR A 25 -7.46 -9.99 -11.56
CA TYR A 25 -7.72 -8.58 -11.31
C TYR A 25 -8.11 -8.32 -9.85
N ASP A 26 -9.05 -9.07 -9.32
CA ASP A 26 -9.54 -8.91 -7.95
C ASP A 26 -8.44 -9.21 -6.93
N GLU A 27 -7.59 -10.20 -7.20
CA GLU A 27 -6.44 -10.55 -6.38
C GLU A 27 -5.40 -9.42 -6.35
N LEU A 28 -5.01 -8.89 -7.53
CA LEU A 28 -4.07 -7.77 -7.62
C LEU A 28 -4.60 -6.50 -6.95
N MET A 29 -5.89 -6.22 -7.12
CA MET A 29 -6.53 -5.08 -6.47
C MET A 29 -6.59 -5.23 -4.95
N SER A 30 -6.85 -6.44 -4.44
CA SER A 30 -6.84 -6.72 -3.00
C SER A 30 -5.43 -6.55 -2.41
N LYS A 31 -4.40 -7.09 -3.08
CA LYS A 31 -2.98 -6.91 -2.70
C LYS A 31 -2.58 -5.44 -2.71
N SER A 32 -2.98 -4.68 -3.74
CA SER A 32 -2.73 -3.24 -3.82
C SER A 32 -3.36 -2.47 -2.67
N ARG A 33 -4.62 -2.79 -2.32
CA ARG A 33 -5.32 -2.16 -1.17
C ARG A 33 -4.61 -2.47 0.14
N LYS A 34 -4.24 -3.72 0.39
CA LYS A 34 -3.48 -4.11 1.59
C LYS A 34 -2.15 -3.36 1.68
N ALA A 35 -1.37 -3.33 0.61
CA ALA A 35 -0.10 -2.60 0.58
C ALA A 35 -0.29 -1.10 0.83
N ARG A 36 -1.35 -0.50 0.30
CA ARG A 36 -1.67 0.91 0.53
C ARG A 36 -2.07 1.19 1.98
N THR A 37 -2.91 0.33 2.58
CA THR A 37 -3.29 0.45 4.00
C THR A 37 -2.07 0.34 4.90
N THR A 38 -1.20 -0.64 4.65
CA THR A 38 0.07 -0.79 5.38
C THR A 38 0.94 0.46 5.25
N SER A 39 1.11 0.99 4.03
CA SER A 39 1.85 2.24 3.80
C SER A 39 1.25 3.40 4.58
N THR A 40 -0.07 3.58 4.56
CA THR A 40 -0.74 4.68 5.28
C THR A 40 -0.52 4.59 6.79
N ILE A 41 -0.62 3.40 7.37
CA ILE A 41 -0.35 3.18 8.80
C ILE A 41 1.11 3.54 9.11
N LEU A 42 2.07 3.06 8.32
CA LEU A 42 3.49 3.32 8.53
C LEU A 42 3.86 4.80 8.37
N VAL A 43 3.24 5.52 7.42
CA VAL A 43 3.40 6.98 7.27
C VAL A 43 2.87 7.73 8.48
N ALA A 44 1.78 7.28 9.07
CA ALA A 44 1.21 7.93 10.24
C ALA A 44 2.00 7.65 11.52
N THR A 45 2.43 6.39 11.73
CA THR A 45 3.09 5.96 12.97
C THR A 45 4.60 6.25 12.98
N GLY A 46 5.29 6.12 11.84
CA GLY A 46 6.74 6.30 11.75
C GLY A 46 7.21 7.67 12.27
N PRO A 47 6.69 8.80 11.76
CA PRO A 47 7.06 10.13 12.23
C PRO A 47 6.73 10.38 13.71
N VAL A 48 5.64 9.84 14.22
CA VAL A 48 5.25 9.97 15.63
C VAL A 48 6.27 9.28 16.54
N ILE A 49 6.66 8.05 16.19
CA ILE A 49 7.68 7.30 16.93
C ILE A 49 9.05 7.99 16.83
N ALA A 50 9.43 8.48 15.64
CA ALA A 50 10.67 9.21 15.46
C ALA A 50 10.72 10.50 16.30
N ALA A 51 9.65 11.28 16.28
CA ALA A 51 9.57 12.53 17.06
C ALA A 51 9.61 12.25 18.58
N GLY A 52 8.90 11.21 19.04
CA GLY A 52 8.96 10.75 20.43
C GLY A 52 10.37 10.30 20.82
N GLY A 53 11.04 9.54 19.94
CA GLY A 53 12.42 9.11 20.13
C GLY A 53 13.40 10.31 20.23
N ILE A 54 13.29 11.28 19.33
CA ILE A 54 14.10 12.51 19.36
C ILE A 54 13.84 13.27 20.65
N GLY A 55 12.59 13.43 21.06
CA GLY A 55 12.23 14.12 22.30
C GLY A 55 12.84 13.46 23.53
N THR A 56 12.77 12.12 23.63
CA THR A 56 13.37 11.35 24.73
C THR A 56 14.89 11.44 24.72
N LEU A 57 15.51 11.40 23.53
CA LEU A 57 16.95 11.53 23.38
C LEU A 57 17.43 12.91 23.83
N LEU A 58 16.77 13.98 23.38
CA LEU A 58 17.10 15.35 23.78
C LEU A 58 16.91 15.55 25.28
N TYR A 59 15.83 15.03 25.85
CA TYR A 59 15.61 15.07 27.29
C TYR A 59 16.75 14.40 28.06
N GLY A 60 17.15 13.17 27.66
CA GLY A 60 18.27 12.46 28.28
C GLY A 60 19.59 13.22 28.16
N LEU A 61 19.89 13.83 26.99
CA LEU A 61 21.10 14.63 26.78
C LEU A 61 21.12 15.90 27.65
N ILE A 62 20.01 16.65 27.64
CA ILE A 62 19.91 17.91 28.44
C ILE A 62 20.07 17.62 29.92
N GLN A 63 19.39 16.56 30.42
CA GLN A 63 19.49 16.18 31.81
C GLN A 63 20.88 15.66 32.19
N SER A 64 21.58 14.96 31.29
CA SER A 64 22.94 14.51 31.55
C SER A 64 23.95 15.65 31.60
N ASP A 65 23.70 16.75 30.84
CA ASP A 65 24.62 17.89 30.76
C ASP A 65 24.35 18.92 31.89
N ILE A 66 23.10 19.12 32.29
CA ILE A 66 22.72 20.02 33.38
C ILE A 66 23.09 19.42 34.75
N GLY A 67 23.41 18.12 34.82
CA GLY A 67 23.91 17.45 36.02
C GLY A 67 22.96 17.55 37.20
N ASP A 68 21.92 16.72 37.24
CA ASP A 68 21.11 16.53 38.44
C ASP A 68 21.92 15.68 39.45
N SER A 69 22.98 16.31 40.00
CA SER A 69 23.82 15.65 41.01
C SER A 69 23.11 15.69 42.35
N ARG A 70 22.76 14.54 42.87
CA ARG A 70 22.16 14.37 44.18
C ARG A 70 23.25 14.34 45.23
N ALA A 71 23.18 15.28 46.21
CA ALA A 71 24.08 15.24 47.35
C ALA A 71 23.82 13.93 48.18
N LEU A 72 24.87 13.17 48.37
CA LEU A 72 24.84 11.97 49.19
C LEU A 72 25.27 12.32 50.60
N TYR A 73 24.48 11.85 51.59
CA TYR A 73 24.77 12.00 53.02
C TYR A 73 24.90 10.63 53.65
N ASP A 74 25.86 10.47 54.54
CA ASP A 74 26.02 9.30 55.39
C ASP A 74 24.86 9.16 56.41
N ASN A 75 24.71 7.99 57.04
CA ASN A 75 23.75 7.72 58.09
C ASN A 75 23.88 8.69 59.28
N ASN A 76 25.03 9.33 59.41
CA ASN A 76 25.31 10.33 60.45
C ASN A 76 25.03 11.77 59.99
N GLY A 77 24.49 11.97 58.78
CA GLY A 77 24.19 13.29 58.18
C GLY A 77 25.39 14.03 57.60
N ASN A 78 26.56 13.37 57.51
CA ASN A 78 27.74 13.98 56.89
C ASN A 78 27.67 13.87 55.37
N PHE A 79 28.05 14.95 54.65
CA PHE A 79 28.14 14.96 53.22
C PHE A 79 29.26 14.07 52.74
N ILE A 80 28.91 13.06 51.85
CA ILE A 80 29.86 12.07 51.32
C ILE A 80 30.29 12.42 49.91
N GLY A 81 29.46 13.16 49.13
CA GLY A 81 29.73 13.49 47.76
C GLY A 81 28.48 13.75 46.93
N TYR A 82 28.64 13.77 45.65
CA TYR A 82 27.53 13.87 44.67
C TYR A 82 27.41 12.59 43.88
N GLU A 83 26.19 12.08 43.72
CA GLU A 83 25.86 11.03 42.81
C GLU A 83 25.33 11.61 41.51
N ASP A 84 26.03 11.39 40.41
CA ASP A 84 25.59 11.82 39.10
C ASP A 84 24.53 10.85 38.58
N LYS A 85 23.35 11.37 38.35
CA LYS A 85 22.25 10.58 37.80
C LYS A 85 22.54 10.32 36.31
N LYS A 86 22.74 9.07 35.94
CA LYS A 86 23.03 8.68 34.56
C LYS A 86 21.72 8.49 33.77
N TYR A 87 21.45 9.35 32.81
CA TYR A 87 20.30 9.26 31.88
C TYR A 87 20.60 8.41 30.64
N THR A 88 21.49 7.43 30.79
CA THR A 88 21.91 6.53 29.69
C THR A 88 20.75 5.77 29.09
N THR A 89 19.78 5.36 29.92
CA THR A 89 18.60 4.59 29.48
C THR A 89 17.72 5.43 28.57
N GLU A 90 17.46 6.68 28.93
CA GLU A 90 16.64 7.62 28.16
C GLU A 90 17.30 7.91 26.80
N ILE A 91 18.62 8.11 26.79
CA ILE A 91 19.39 8.33 25.56
C ILE A 91 19.31 7.11 24.65
N VAL A 92 19.50 5.90 25.18
CA VAL A 92 19.43 4.66 24.40
C VAL A 92 18.03 4.42 23.85
N ILE A 93 16.99 4.58 24.66
CA ILE A 93 15.59 4.42 24.23
C ILE A 93 15.24 5.47 23.18
N GLY A 94 15.64 6.72 23.39
CA GLY A 94 15.41 7.80 22.43
C GLY A 94 16.09 7.57 21.09
N ALA A 95 17.34 7.14 21.09
CA ALA A 95 18.08 6.78 19.86
C ALA A 95 17.43 5.61 19.14
N ALA A 96 17.09 4.54 19.87
CA ALA A 96 16.41 3.36 19.29
C ALA A 96 15.04 3.73 18.71
N GLY A 97 14.23 4.51 19.42
CA GLY A 97 12.94 5.01 18.94
C GLY A 97 13.05 5.83 17.66
N THR A 98 14.04 6.71 17.59
CA THR A 98 14.32 7.51 16.39
C THR A 98 14.66 6.63 15.20
N LEU A 99 15.57 5.66 15.35
CA LEU A 99 15.96 4.74 14.28
C LEU A 99 14.79 3.89 13.80
N VAL A 100 13.98 3.34 14.74
CA VAL A 100 12.78 2.57 14.39
C VAL A 100 11.77 3.44 13.64
N GLY A 101 11.49 4.63 14.12
CA GLY A 101 10.55 5.55 13.47
C GLY A 101 10.98 5.94 12.05
N LEU A 102 12.25 6.23 11.83
CA LEU A 102 12.81 6.50 10.50
C LEU A 102 12.75 5.24 9.60
N GLY A 103 13.07 4.07 10.13
CA GLY A 103 12.96 2.80 9.41
C GLY A 103 11.53 2.53 8.94
N LEU A 104 10.53 2.75 9.77
CA LEU A 104 9.10 2.62 9.41
C LEU A 104 8.71 3.63 8.32
N ALA A 105 9.18 4.87 8.39
CA ALA A 105 8.91 5.88 7.37
C ALA A 105 9.50 5.48 6.00
N LEU A 106 10.73 4.99 5.96
CA LEU A 106 11.35 4.49 4.72
C LEU A 106 10.63 3.27 4.15
N THR A 107 10.24 2.33 5.02
CA THR A 107 9.48 1.14 4.62
C THR A 107 8.13 1.50 4.02
N SER A 108 7.49 2.58 4.51
CA SER A 108 6.21 3.05 3.98
C SER A 108 6.29 3.46 2.51
N ILE A 109 7.41 4.08 2.10
CA ILE A 109 7.67 4.47 0.70
C ILE A 109 7.72 3.23 -0.20
N HIS A 110 8.38 2.17 0.26
CA HIS A 110 8.45 0.92 -0.48
C HIS A 110 7.04 0.31 -0.70
N PHE A 111 6.22 0.23 0.35
CA PHE A 111 4.85 -0.28 0.24
C PHE A 111 3.97 0.61 -0.64
N SER A 112 4.15 1.93 -0.61
CA SER A 112 3.44 2.86 -1.48
C SER A 112 3.75 2.63 -2.96
N LYS A 113 5.03 2.45 -3.31
CA LYS A 113 5.46 2.10 -4.68
C LYS A 113 4.86 0.77 -5.12
N LYS A 114 5.00 -0.28 -4.30
CA LYS A 114 4.44 -1.60 -4.57
C LYS A 114 2.92 -1.56 -4.78
N ALA A 115 2.19 -0.77 -3.99
CA ALA A 115 0.75 -0.61 -4.15
C ALA A 115 0.39 0.04 -5.50
N SER A 116 1.17 1.01 -5.96
CA SER A 116 0.95 1.68 -7.26
C SER A 116 1.27 0.77 -8.44
N GLU A 117 2.31 -0.06 -8.35
CA GLU A 117 2.67 -1.06 -9.35
C GLU A 117 1.57 -2.11 -9.51
N LEU A 118 1.14 -2.74 -8.41
CA LEU A 118 0.05 -3.71 -8.42
C LEU A 118 -1.25 -3.14 -8.99
N LYS A 119 -1.55 -1.87 -8.69
CA LYS A 119 -2.71 -1.18 -9.25
C LYS A 119 -2.55 -0.94 -10.75
N ARG A 120 -1.33 -0.65 -11.23
CA ARG A 120 -1.03 -0.46 -12.65
C ARG A 120 -1.17 -1.79 -13.40
N GLU A 121 -0.64 -2.89 -12.86
CA GLU A 121 -0.81 -4.23 -13.40
C GLU A 121 -2.30 -4.63 -13.49
N ALA A 122 -3.06 -4.45 -12.41
CA ALA A 122 -4.49 -4.72 -12.41
C ALA A 122 -5.25 -3.92 -13.50
N ARG A 123 -4.88 -2.66 -13.74
CA ARG A 123 -5.48 -1.85 -14.81
C ARG A 123 -5.13 -2.34 -16.20
N GLY A 124 -3.96 -2.94 -16.38
CA GLY A 124 -3.55 -3.56 -17.64
C GLY A 124 -4.40 -4.76 -18.05
N ILE A 125 -4.98 -5.45 -17.05
CA ILE A 125 -5.84 -6.63 -17.26
C ILE A 125 -7.30 -6.22 -17.56
N LYS A 126 -7.63 -4.93 -17.55
CA LYS A 126 -9.00 -4.47 -17.70
C LYS A 126 -9.59 -4.84 -19.06
N LEU A 127 -10.48 -5.84 -19.05
CA LEU A 127 -11.36 -6.14 -20.19
C LEU A 127 -12.30 -4.95 -20.42
N ASN A 128 -12.15 -4.31 -21.56
CA ASN A 128 -13.06 -3.26 -21.96
C ASN A 128 -14.25 -3.92 -22.68
N SER A 129 -15.33 -4.21 -21.94
CA SER A 129 -16.60 -4.62 -22.55
C SER A 129 -17.43 -3.38 -22.81
N SER A 130 -17.56 -2.99 -24.06
CA SER A 130 -18.46 -1.92 -24.48
C SER A 130 -19.57 -2.45 -25.35
N MET A 131 -20.81 -2.04 -25.06
CA MET A 131 -21.91 -2.23 -25.99
C MET A 131 -21.90 -1.05 -26.96
N GLU A 132 -21.53 -1.31 -28.20
CA GLU A 132 -21.54 -0.32 -29.27
C GLU A 132 -22.79 -0.49 -30.12
N ASN A 133 -23.54 0.59 -30.28
CA ASN A 133 -24.67 0.64 -31.20
C ASN A 133 -24.12 0.88 -32.61
N ILE A 134 -24.13 -0.15 -33.43
CA ILE A 134 -23.70 -0.03 -34.83
C ILE A 134 -24.91 0.38 -35.70
N SER A 135 -24.77 1.48 -36.41
CA SER A 135 -25.61 1.87 -37.50
C SER A 135 -25.24 1.05 -38.73
N ILE A 136 -26.09 0.17 -39.20
CA ILE A 136 -25.84 -0.63 -40.40
C ILE A 136 -26.14 0.27 -41.61
N PRO A 137 -25.11 0.73 -42.37
CA PRO A 137 -25.36 1.50 -43.57
C PRO A 137 -25.88 0.57 -44.68
N GLY A 138 -27.08 0.79 -45.15
CA GLY A 138 -27.62 0.06 -46.28
C GLY A 138 -29.10 -0.33 -46.26
N LEU A 139 -29.79 -0.16 -45.13
CA LEU A 139 -31.22 -0.42 -45.04
C LEU A 139 -32.00 0.89 -44.90
N GLN A 140 -31.95 1.72 -45.91
CA GLN A 140 -32.66 3.01 -45.97
C GLN A 140 -34.10 2.86 -46.47
N ASN A 141 -34.70 1.72 -46.46
CA ASN A 141 -36.12 1.58 -46.85
C ASN A 141 -36.97 1.20 -45.66
N GLY A 142 -37.56 2.23 -45.04
CA GLY A 142 -38.88 2.20 -44.44
C GLY A 142 -39.03 1.37 -43.12
N PHE A 143 -39.18 2.09 -42.05
CA PHE A 143 -39.93 1.66 -40.83
C PHE A 143 -39.34 0.66 -39.81
N VAL A 144 -38.08 0.27 -39.90
CA VAL A 144 -37.50 -0.54 -38.80
C VAL A 144 -36.25 0.16 -38.27
N HIS A 145 -36.31 0.61 -37.01
CA HIS A 145 -35.12 1.06 -36.27
C HIS A 145 -34.26 -0.18 -35.98
N ASN A 146 -33.49 -0.64 -36.96
CA ASN A 146 -32.53 -1.71 -36.80
C ASN A 146 -31.27 -1.17 -36.15
N ARG A 147 -31.32 -0.96 -34.81
CA ARG A 147 -30.14 -0.79 -34.02
C ARG A 147 -29.67 -2.19 -33.59
N ALA A 148 -28.74 -2.75 -34.35
CA ALA A 148 -28.07 -3.95 -33.90
C ALA A 148 -27.13 -3.58 -32.73
N ARG A 149 -27.35 -4.20 -31.58
CA ARG A 149 -26.43 -4.09 -30.45
C ARG A 149 -25.33 -5.11 -30.61
N GLN A 150 -24.12 -4.64 -30.93
CA GLN A 150 -22.95 -5.52 -30.98
C GLN A 150 -22.22 -5.47 -29.64
N PHE A 151 -21.98 -6.63 -29.09
CA PHE A 151 -21.13 -6.78 -27.91
C PHE A 151 -19.68 -6.86 -28.36
N ARG A 152 -18.90 -5.80 -28.08
CA ARG A 152 -17.46 -5.73 -28.40
C ARG A 152 -16.66 -6.03 -27.15
N VAL A 153 -15.88 -7.09 -27.18
CA VAL A 153 -14.90 -7.40 -26.13
C VAL A 153 -13.52 -7.12 -26.69
N SER A 154 -12.83 -6.13 -26.13
CA SER A 154 -11.46 -5.85 -26.47
C SER A 154 -10.54 -6.14 -25.27
N LEU A 155 -9.55 -7.00 -25.48
CA LEU A 155 -8.47 -7.24 -24.55
C LEU A 155 -7.36 -6.23 -24.84
N VAL A 156 -7.14 -5.27 -23.96
CA VAL A 156 -6.00 -4.34 -24.06
C VAL A 156 -4.86 -4.95 -23.24
N ILE A 157 -3.87 -5.53 -23.92
CA ILE A 157 -2.63 -5.98 -23.32
C ILE A 157 -1.64 -4.81 -23.44
N PRO A 158 -1.21 -4.18 -22.33
CA PRO A 158 -0.14 -3.19 -22.39
C PRO A 158 1.16 -3.94 -22.72
N LEU A 159 1.65 -3.75 -23.93
CA LEU A 159 3.02 -4.14 -24.28
C LEU A 159 3.93 -3.17 -23.56
N GLY A 160 4.64 -3.69 -22.53
CA GLY A 160 5.57 -2.89 -21.76
C GLY A 160 6.67 -2.29 -22.65
N SER A 161 6.87 -1.01 -22.54
CA SER A 161 8.05 -0.27 -23.01
C SER A 161 9.11 -0.26 -21.93
#